data_26a6040848705364f2c9a8ef49c7c67e
#
_entry.id   26a6040848705364f2c9a8ef49c7c67e
#
_cell.length_a   1.000
_cell.length_b   1.000
_cell.length_c   1.000
_cell.angle_alpha   90.00
_cell.angle_beta   90.00
_cell.angle_gamma   90.00
#
_symmetry.space_group_name_H-M   'P 1'
#
loop_
_entity.id
_entity.type
_entity.pdbx_description
1 polymer ?
#
loop_
_entity_poly.entity_id
_entity_poly.type
_entity_poly.pdbx_seq_one_letter_code
_entity_poly.pdbx_strand_id
1 'polypeptide(L)'
;RAGIKVVTDSVFFGVHASGHACAEEIKLLIGLLKPKYYMPVHGEYRHLAANRDLALYTGLPADRIFISDIGKVLEIGRNSATWGAPVPSGKVLIDGYGVGDVGRAVLRDRQHLSQDGMVVVFASVDITARLLLTAPEIVSRGFVYVPESEELLSEARMAAAAEIQNGLSQRKPDIETMKERVRREVGKCLSSKTGRDPMVIPVIIDL
;
A
#
# COMPACT_ATOMS: atom_id res chain seq x y z
N ARG A 1 -0.76 -14.66 -26.23
CA ARG A 1 0.55 -15.24 -25.84
C ARG A 1 1.55 -14.77 -26.89
N ALA A 2 2.54 -13.98 -26.51
CA ALA A 2 3.46 -13.28 -27.42
C ALA A 2 4.57 -14.17 -28.04
N GLY A 3 4.56 -15.49 -27.81
CA GLY A 3 5.58 -16.41 -28.34
C GLY A 3 7.00 -16.19 -27.78
N ILE A 4 7.14 -15.42 -26.70
CA ILE A 4 8.44 -15.11 -26.08
C ILE A 4 8.96 -16.36 -25.36
N LYS A 5 10.20 -16.76 -25.67
CA LYS A 5 10.90 -17.84 -24.95
C LYS A 5 11.47 -17.28 -23.65
N VAL A 6 11.03 -17.83 -22.52
CA VAL A 6 11.58 -17.48 -21.20
C VAL A 6 12.68 -18.46 -20.84
N VAL A 7 13.85 -17.95 -20.49
CA VAL A 7 15.01 -18.73 -20.05
C VAL A 7 15.32 -18.34 -18.60
N THR A 8 15.42 -19.35 -17.72
CA THR A 8 15.69 -19.17 -16.29
C THR A 8 16.85 -20.04 -15.85
N ASP A 9 17.47 -19.77 -14.72
CA ASP A 9 18.56 -20.58 -14.14
C ASP A 9 18.18 -22.04 -13.87
N SER A 10 16.89 -22.30 -13.64
CA SER A 10 16.39 -23.67 -13.48
C SER A 10 16.40 -24.47 -14.77
N VAL A 11 16.48 -23.82 -15.94
CA VAL A 11 16.43 -24.45 -17.27
C VAL A 11 17.78 -24.34 -17.98
N PHE A 12 18.55 -23.29 -17.72
CA PHE A 12 19.83 -23.01 -18.37
C PHE A 12 20.85 -22.56 -17.33
N PHE A 13 21.87 -23.38 -17.08
CA PHE A 13 22.97 -23.03 -16.17
C PHE A 13 23.74 -21.81 -16.69
N GLY A 14 24.01 -20.83 -15.81
CA GLY A 14 24.81 -19.66 -16.14
C GLY A 14 24.07 -18.49 -16.75
N VAL A 15 22.74 -18.47 -16.70
CA VAL A 15 21.92 -17.30 -17.13
C VAL A 15 22.13 -16.11 -16.20
N HIS A 16 22.42 -16.37 -14.93
CA HIS A 16 22.69 -15.37 -13.92
C HIS A 16 24.02 -15.64 -13.21
N ALA A 17 24.87 -14.64 -13.14
CA ALA A 17 26.05 -14.62 -12.28
C ALA A 17 25.75 -13.72 -11.06
N SER A 18 25.68 -14.31 -9.85
CA SER A 18 25.45 -13.57 -8.62
C SER A 18 26.65 -12.66 -8.32
N GLY A 19 26.40 -11.39 -8.00
CA GLY A 19 27.42 -10.49 -7.45
C GLY A 19 27.66 -10.70 -5.95
N HIS A 20 26.87 -11.57 -5.30
CA HIS A 20 27.03 -11.92 -3.89
C HIS A 20 27.83 -13.22 -3.74
N ALA A 21 28.67 -13.26 -2.71
CA ALA A 21 29.45 -14.45 -2.37
C ALA A 21 28.56 -15.64 -2.02
N CYS A 22 28.98 -16.84 -2.43
CA CYS A 22 28.34 -18.09 -2.03
C CYS A 22 28.75 -18.50 -0.61
N ALA A 23 28.09 -19.52 -0.05
CA ALA A 23 28.32 -19.96 1.33
C ALA A 23 29.79 -20.32 1.62
N GLU A 24 30.48 -20.99 0.68
CA GLU A 24 31.87 -21.41 0.86
C GLU A 24 32.83 -20.19 0.82
N GLU A 25 32.54 -19.21 -0.02
CA GLU A 25 33.34 -17.98 -0.09
C GLU A 25 33.20 -17.15 1.18
N ILE A 26 31.97 -17.08 1.76
CA ILE A 26 31.73 -16.41 3.05
C ILE A 26 32.51 -17.11 4.19
N LYS A 27 32.46 -18.44 4.25
CA LYS A 27 33.20 -19.23 5.25
C LYS A 27 34.72 -19.04 5.10
N LEU A 28 35.22 -19.04 3.86
CA LEU A 28 36.62 -18.78 3.58
C LEU A 28 37.04 -17.39 4.04
N LEU A 29 36.24 -16.37 3.76
CA LEU A 29 36.52 -14.99 4.17
C LEU A 29 36.55 -14.85 5.69
N ILE A 30 35.57 -15.45 6.42
CA ILE A 30 35.55 -15.45 7.88
C ILE A 30 36.78 -16.16 8.44
N GLY A 31 37.16 -17.30 7.86
CA GLY A 31 38.34 -18.06 8.26
C GLY A 31 39.65 -17.33 8.07
N LEU A 32 39.78 -16.55 6.98
CA LEU A 32 40.95 -15.73 6.69
C LEU A 32 41.05 -14.49 7.59
N LEU A 33 39.95 -13.77 7.76
CA LEU A 33 39.91 -12.51 8.53
C LEU A 33 39.89 -12.75 10.04
N LYS A 34 39.36 -13.87 10.50
CA LYS A 34 39.17 -14.22 11.92
C LYS A 34 38.56 -13.06 12.72
N PRO A 35 37.41 -12.55 12.32
CA PRO A 35 36.84 -11.34 12.92
C PRO A 35 36.49 -11.57 14.38
N LYS A 36 36.68 -10.54 15.20
CA LYS A 36 36.32 -10.58 16.62
C LYS A 36 34.81 -10.52 16.82
N TYR A 37 34.13 -9.74 15.96
CA TYR A 37 32.67 -9.56 15.91
C TYR A 37 32.23 -9.69 14.46
N TYR A 38 30.99 -10.17 14.27
CA TYR A 38 30.42 -10.39 12.95
C TYR A 38 29.01 -9.84 12.90
N MET A 39 28.72 -9.05 11.88
CA MET A 39 27.39 -8.49 11.64
C MET A 39 27.06 -8.58 10.16
N PRO A 40 26.22 -9.53 9.73
CA PRO A 40 25.77 -9.60 8.35
C PRO A 40 24.85 -8.40 8.06
N VAL A 41 25.00 -7.82 6.87
CA VAL A 41 24.23 -6.68 6.40
C VAL A 41 23.73 -6.94 5.00
N HIS A 42 22.74 -6.14 4.55
CA HIS A 42 22.21 -6.20 3.20
C HIS A 42 21.43 -7.48 2.90
N GLY A 43 20.11 -7.40 2.93
CA GLY A 43 19.19 -8.50 2.64
C GLY A 43 18.01 -8.56 3.59
N GLU A 44 17.14 -9.54 3.34
CA GLU A 44 16.03 -9.85 4.25
C GLU A 44 16.54 -10.62 5.47
N TYR A 45 15.75 -10.67 6.54
CA TYR A 45 16.12 -11.40 7.76
C TYR A 45 16.58 -12.85 7.50
N ARG A 46 15.94 -13.56 6.57
CA ARG A 46 16.35 -14.94 6.20
C ARG A 46 17.77 -15.04 5.68
N HIS A 47 18.22 -14.01 4.92
CA HIS A 47 19.59 -13.96 4.40
C HIS A 47 20.59 -13.67 5.53
N LEU A 48 20.23 -12.75 6.44
CA LEU A 48 21.06 -12.43 7.62
C LEU A 48 21.17 -13.62 8.54
N ALA A 49 20.08 -14.37 8.77
CA ALA A 49 20.06 -15.58 9.58
C ALA A 49 20.92 -16.70 8.97
N ALA A 50 20.78 -16.96 7.67
CA ALA A 50 21.63 -17.95 6.98
C ALA A 50 23.12 -17.57 7.05
N ASN A 51 23.44 -16.29 6.93
CA ASN A 51 24.80 -15.80 7.02
C ASN A 51 25.38 -15.91 8.45
N ARG A 52 24.55 -15.65 9.47
CA ARG A 52 24.89 -15.94 10.88
C ARG A 52 25.23 -17.42 11.08
N ASP A 53 24.44 -18.32 10.50
CA ASP A 53 24.63 -19.75 10.67
C ASP A 53 25.96 -20.24 10.02
N LEU A 54 26.37 -19.61 8.92
CA LEU A 54 27.72 -19.82 8.35
C LEU A 54 28.82 -19.35 9.30
N ALA A 55 28.64 -18.22 9.96
CA ALA A 55 29.62 -17.72 10.95
C ALA A 55 29.73 -18.65 12.17
N LEU A 56 28.60 -19.14 12.67
CA LEU A 56 28.57 -20.18 13.72
C LEU A 56 29.30 -21.45 13.29
N TYR A 57 29.05 -21.91 12.08
CA TYR A 57 29.72 -23.09 11.51
C TYR A 57 31.24 -22.93 11.45
N THR A 58 31.75 -21.72 11.20
CA THR A 58 33.21 -21.44 11.22
C THR A 58 33.80 -21.35 12.62
N GLY A 59 33.01 -21.55 13.68
CA GLY A 59 33.44 -21.53 15.08
C GLY A 59 33.40 -20.14 15.73
N LEU A 60 32.76 -19.16 15.11
CA LEU A 60 32.59 -17.86 15.74
C LEU A 60 31.56 -17.98 16.88
N PRO A 61 31.86 -17.50 18.12
CA PRO A 61 30.93 -17.57 19.23
C PRO A 61 29.62 -16.78 18.97
N ALA A 62 28.48 -17.33 19.40
CA ALA A 62 27.16 -16.74 19.14
C ALA A 62 27.01 -15.33 19.73
N ASP A 63 27.62 -15.06 20.89
CA ASP A 63 27.64 -13.77 21.57
C ASP A 63 28.44 -12.70 20.81
N ARG A 64 29.15 -13.08 19.77
CA ARG A 64 29.93 -12.19 18.88
C ARG A 64 29.31 -11.97 17.51
N ILE A 65 28.11 -12.53 17.28
CA ILE A 65 27.40 -12.41 16.01
C ILE A 65 26.12 -11.59 16.24
N PHE A 66 25.95 -10.52 15.48
CA PHE A 66 24.87 -9.56 15.65
C PHE A 66 23.99 -9.51 14.40
N ILE A 67 22.69 -9.76 14.53
CA ILE A 67 21.71 -9.46 13.51
C ILE A 67 20.96 -8.20 13.94
N SER A 68 20.97 -7.18 13.10
CA SER A 68 20.37 -5.88 13.39
C SER A 68 19.18 -5.58 12.50
N ASP A 69 18.21 -4.87 13.05
CA ASP A 69 17.18 -4.16 12.31
C ASP A 69 17.68 -2.74 11.95
N ILE A 70 17.04 -2.11 10.96
CA ILE A 70 17.34 -0.73 10.57
C ILE A 70 17.08 0.21 11.76
N GLY A 71 18.04 1.07 12.07
CA GLY A 71 17.98 2.02 13.17
C GLY A 71 18.55 1.51 14.49
N LYS A 72 18.84 0.23 14.64
CA LYS A 72 19.60 -0.25 15.80
C LYS A 72 21.09 0.11 15.65
N VAL A 73 21.70 0.58 16.71
CA VAL A 73 23.11 0.95 16.76
C VAL A 73 23.90 -0.12 17.48
N LEU A 74 24.94 -0.66 16.85
CA LEU A 74 25.92 -1.55 17.49
C LEU A 74 27.18 -0.73 17.78
N GLU A 75 27.48 -0.56 19.06
CA GLU A 75 28.69 0.12 19.52
C GLU A 75 29.81 -0.91 19.71
N ILE A 76 30.88 -0.80 18.92
CA ILE A 76 32.00 -1.73 18.93
C ILE A 76 33.19 -1.02 19.56
N GLY A 77 33.62 -1.49 20.73
CA GLY A 77 34.86 -1.10 21.38
C GLY A 77 35.99 -2.09 21.11
N ARG A 78 37.14 -1.85 21.73
CA ARG A 78 38.29 -2.73 21.59
C ARG A 78 38.00 -4.18 22.05
N ASN A 79 37.25 -4.34 23.12
CA ASN A 79 36.95 -5.64 23.76
C ASN A 79 35.44 -5.86 24.03
N SER A 80 34.56 -5.01 23.54
CA SER A 80 33.12 -5.07 23.75
C SER A 80 32.36 -4.77 22.48
N ALA A 81 31.18 -5.36 22.35
CA ALA A 81 30.18 -4.98 21.37
C ALA A 81 28.83 -5.01 22.07
N THR A 82 28.14 -3.89 22.10
CA THR A 82 26.88 -3.69 22.82
C THR A 82 25.88 -2.90 22.00
N TRP A 83 24.61 -3.12 22.25
CA TRP A 83 23.57 -2.32 21.60
C TRP A 83 23.47 -0.95 22.27
N GLY A 84 23.61 0.10 21.48
CA GLY A 84 23.42 1.49 21.86
C GLY A 84 21.98 1.97 21.66
N ALA A 85 21.77 3.27 21.90
CA ALA A 85 20.48 3.90 21.68
C ALA A 85 20.12 3.89 20.18
N PRO A 86 18.88 3.53 19.80
CA PRO A 86 18.48 3.50 18.41
C PRO A 86 18.45 4.90 17.81
N VAL A 87 18.71 4.99 16.50
CA VAL A 87 18.57 6.23 15.74
C VAL A 87 17.26 6.23 14.95
N PRO A 88 16.69 7.41 14.65
CA PRO A 88 15.53 7.51 13.77
C PRO A 88 15.80 6.80 12.45
N SER A 89 14.89 5.93 12.05
CA SER A 89 15.00 5.13 10.84
C SER A 89 13.63 4.94 10.21
N GLY A 90 13.58 4.55 8.96
CA GLY A 90 12.34 4.27 8.27
C GLY A 90 12.38 4.72 6.82
N LYS A 91 11.24 4.60 6.16
CA LYS A 91 11.07 5.03 4.78
C LYS A 91 10.85 6.53 4.73
N VAL A 92 11.67 7.24 3.98
CA VAL A 92 11.43 8.62 3.58
C VAL A 92 10.76 8.58 2.21
N LEU A 93 9.53 9.06 2.13
CA LEU A 93 8.76 9.07 0.90
C LEU A 93 9.09 10.33 0.11
N ILE A 94 9.29 10.18 -1.20
CA ILE A 94 9.55 11.28 -2.12
C ILE A 94 8.39 11.33 -3.10
N ASP A 95 7.77 12.48 -3.27
CA ASP A 95 6.67 12.74 -4.21
C ASP A 95 6.95 14.02 -4.99
N GLY A 96 7.33 13.88 -6.25
CA GLY A 96 7.77 15.01 -7.06
C GLY A 96 8.97 15.72 -6.43
N TYR A 97 8.80 16.98 -6.06
CA TYR A 97 9.84 17.78 -5.39
C TYR A 97 9.77 17.72 -3.86
N GLY A 98 8.69 17.11 -3.29
CA GLY A 98 8.50 16.98 -1.85
C GLY A 98 9.26 15.79 -1.28
N VAL A 99 9.97 15.98 -0.17
CA VAL A 99 10.68 14.94 0.56
C VAL A 99 10.06 14.79 1.95
N GLY A 100 9.44 13.64 2.22
CA GLY A 100 8.91 13.32 3.54
C GLY A 100 7.54 13.94 3.89
N ASP A 101 6.93 14.73 3.00
CA ASP A 101 5.67 15.44 3.24
C ASP A 101 4.42 14.73 2.70
N VAL A 102 4.57 13.57 2.09
CA VAL A 102 3.42 12.77 1.64
C VAL A 102 2.76 12.10 2.83
N GLY A 103 1.65 12.68 3.26
CA GLY A 103 0.87 12.16 4.38
C GLY A 103 0.31 10.76 4.13
N ARG A 104 0.14 9.99 5.21
CA ARG A 104 -0.43 8.62 5.16
C ARG A 104 -1.82 8.59 4.50
N ALA A 105 -2.60 9.66 4.64
CA ALA A 105 -3.91 9.79 4.01
C ALA A 105 -3.81 9.79 2.48
N VAL A 106 -2.91 10.61 1.92
CA VAL A 106 -2.69 10.68 0.46
C VAL A 106 -2.23 9.34 -0.11
N LEU A 107 -1.34 8.64 0.58
CA LEU A 107 -0.87 7.32 0.13
C LEU A 107 -1.99 6.28 0.14
N ARG A 108 -2.82 6.28 1.19
CA ARG A 108 -3.97 5.40 1.30
C ARG A 108 -4.98 5.68 0.18
N ASP A 109 -5.28 6.96 -0.08
CA ASP A 109 -6.19 7.36 -1.14
C ASP A 109 -5.66 6.95 -2.52
N ARG A 110 -4.38 7.16 -2.80
CA ARG A 110 -3.74 6.69 -4.04
C ARG A 110 -3.79 5.18 -4.19
N GLN A 111 -3.54 4.44 -3.11
CA GLN A 111 -3.63 2.98 -3.11
C GLN A 111 -5.07 2.52 -3.40
N HIS A 112 -6.06 3.11 -2.75
CA HIS A 112 -7.48 2.83 -2.95
C HIS A 112 -7.88 3.11 -4.40
N LEU A 113 -7.55 4.30 -4.91
CA LEU A 113 -7.79 4.66 -6.32
C LEU A 113 -7.14 3.70 -7.32
N SER A 114 -5.94 3.20 -7.03
CA SER A 114 -5.22 2.29 -7.92
C SER A 114 -5.79 0.87 -7.93
N GLN A 115 -6.40 0.43 -6.84
CA GLN A 115 -6.96 -0.92 -6.68
C GLN A 115 -8.40 -1.01 -7.19
N ASP A 116 -9.25 -0.09 -6.76
CA ASP A 116 -10.69 -0.20 -6.94
C ASP A 116 -11.29 0.94 -7.80
N GLY A 117 -10.50 1.96 -8.11
CA GLY A 117 -10.95 3.09 -8.92
C GLY A 117 -11.83 4.08 -8.14
N MET A 118 -12.57 4.90 -8.90
CA MET A 118 -13.43 5.93 -8.30
C MET A 118 -14.79 6.01 -9.00
N VAL A 119 -15.77 6.46 -8.23
CA VAL A 119 -17.14 6.74 -8.67
C VAL A 119 -17.53 8.13 -8.17
N VAL A 120 -17.87 9.04 -9.06
CA VAL A 120 -18.35 10.37 -8.71
C VAL A 120 -19.87 10.40 -8.92
N VAL A 121 -20.60 10.88 -7.92
CA VAL A 121 -22.06 11.03 -7.96
C VAL A 121 -22.39 12.50 -7.97
N PHE A 122 -22.99 12.98 -9.05
CA PHE A 122 -23.42 14.39 -9.20
C PHE A 122 -24.92 14.50 -8.97
N ALA A 123 -25.35 15.52 -8.19
CA ALA A 123 -26.74 15.87 -8.05
C ALA A 123 -26.91 17.37 -7.76
N SER A 124 -28.02 17.95 -8.22
CA SER A 124 -28.44 19.30 -7.88
C SER A 124 -29.71 19.26 -7.04
N VAL A 125 -29.74 20.03 -5.99
CA VAL A 125 -30.86 20.13 -5.03
C VAL A 125 -31.28 21.58 -4.84
N ASP A 126 -32.50 21.79 -4.37
CA ASP A 126 -32.95 23.02 -3.75
C ASP A 126 -33.32 22.69 -2.30
N ILE A 127 -32.49 23.11 -1.35
CA ILE A 127 -32.69 22.82 0.07
C ILE A 127 -33.92 23.58 0.59
N THR A 128 -34.17 24.77 0.09
CA THR A 128 -35.31 25.62 0.52
C THR A 128 -36.62 25.01 0.07
N ALA A 129 -36.70 24.61 -1.20
CA ALA A 129 -37.89 23.95 -1.76
C ALA A 129 -37.93 22.42 -1.41
N ARG A 130 -36.84 21.88 -0.85
CA ARG A 130 -36.68 20.45 -0.53
C ARG A 130 -36.84 19.53 -1.76
N LEU A 131 -36.27 19.95 -2.85
CA LEU A 131 -36.40 19.25 -4.15
C LEU A 131 -35.05 18.74 -4.65
N LEU A 132 -35.07 17.54 -5.18
CA LEU A 132 -34.00 17.03 -6.04
C LEU A 132 -34.29 17.53 -7.47
N LEU A 133 -33.44 18.44 -7.97
CA LEU A 133 -33.66 19.13 -9.24
C LEU A 133 -33.33 18.27 -10.46
N THR A 134 -32.27 17.45 -10.34
CA THR A 134 -31.84 16.53 -11.40
C THR A 134 -31.62 15.13 -10.84
N ALA A 135 -31.95 14.10 -11.62
CA ALA A 135 -31.59 12.73 -11.25
C ALA A 135 -30.06 12.63 -11.06
N PRO A 136 -29.59 11.89 -10.05
CA PRO A 136 -28.15 11.73 -9.85
C PRO A 136 -27.47 11.11 -11.06
N GLU A 137 -26.39 11.72 -11.50
CA GLU A 137 -25.50 11.19 -12.52
C GLU A 137 -24.27 10.52 -11.89
N ILE A 138 -23.80 9.43 -12.51
CA ILE A 138 -22.64 8.69 -12.06
C ILE A 138 -21.57 8.66 -13.12
N VAL A 139 -20.37 9.10 -12.76
CA VAL A 139 -19.17 8.97 -13.58
C VAL A 139 -18.21 8.02 -12.89
N SER A 140 -17.80 6.96 -13.59
CA SER A 140 -16.86 5.96 -13.10
C SER A 140 -15.53 6.03 -13.83
N ARG A 141 -14.41 5.86 -13.09
CA ARG A 141 -13.05 5.74 -13.63
C ARG A 141 -12.27 4.67 -12.89
N GLY A 142 -11.70 3.74 -13.67
CA GLY A 142 -10.87 2.66 -13.11
C GLY A 142 -11.60 1.59 -12.29
N PHE A 143 -12.94 1.67 -12.18
CA PHE A 143 -13.75 0.73 -11.40
C PHE A 143 -14.38 -0.35 -12.28
N VAL A 144 -15.26 0.01 -13.20
CA VAL A 144 -15.96 -0.92 -14.09
C VAL A 144 -15.92 -0.44 -15.55
N TYR A 145 -16.11 -1.38 -16.47
CA TYR A 145 -16.32 -1.04 -17.88
C TYR A 145 -17.77 -0.59 -18.07
N VAL A 146 -17.96 0.70 -18.21
CA VAL A 146 -19.27 1.37 -18.19
C VAL A 146 -20.29 0.76 -19.16
N PRO A 147 -19.96 0.45 -20.44
CA PRO A 147 -20.93 -0.12 -21.39
C PRO A 147 -21.55 -1.46 -20.97
N GLU A 148 -20.86 -2.24 -20.15
CA GLU A 148 -21.31 -3.55 -19.68
C GLU A 148 -21.90 -3.50 -18.25
N SER A 149 -21.94 -2.32 -17.63
CA SER A 149 -22.27 -2.13 -16.22
C SER A 149 -23.45 -1.17 -15.99
N GLU A 150 -24.27 -0.92 -17.01
CA GLU A 150 -25.35 0.08 -16.95
C GLU A 150 -26.40 -0.26 -15.88
N GLU A 151 -26.71 -1.54 -15.68
CA GLU A 151 -27.64 -1.99 -14.63
C GLU A 151 -27.10 -1.67 -13.22
N LEU A 152 -25.83 -1.98 -12.98
CA LEU A 152 -25.14 -1.67 -11.71
C LEU A 152 -25.14 -0.16 -11.44
N LEU A 153 -24.81 0.64 -12.45
CA LEU A 153 -24.77 2.11 -12.31
C LEU A 153 -26.17 2.70 -12.13
N SER A 154 -27.20 2.11 -12.78
CA SER A 154 -28.59 2.50 -12.58
C SER A 154 -29.06 2.28 -11.15
N GLU A 155 -28.75 1.13 -10.55
CA GLU A 155 -29.06 0.86 -9.14
C GLU A 155 -28.32 1.81 -8.20
N ALA A 156 -27.05 2.10 -8.49
CA ALA A 156 -26.28 3.06 -7.71
C ALA A 156 -26.89 4.48 -7.79
N ARG A 157 -27.40 4.90 -8.97
CA ARG A 157 -28.15 6.17 -9.12
C ARG A 157 -29.43 6.18 -8.28
N MET A 158 -30.18 5.07 -8.26
CA MET A 158 -31.38 4.95 -7.43
C MET A 158 -31.07 5.04 -5.95
N ALA A 159 -30.00 4.37 -5.50
CA ALA A 159 -29.54 4.44 -4.11
C ALA A 159 -29.15 5.88 -3.73
N ALA A 160 -28.43 6.58 -4.59
CA ALA A 160 -28.06 7.99 -4.40
C ALA A 160 -29.30 8.88 -4.31
N ALA A 161 -30.25 8.74 -5.23
CA ALA A 161 -31.49 9.52 -5.25
C ALA A 161 -32.31 9.33 -3.97
N ALA A 162 -32.45 8.09 -3.50
CA ALA A 162 -33.16 7.76 -2.26
C ALA A 162 -32.53 8.46 -1.05
N GLU A 163 -31.20 8.41 -0.92
CA GLU A 163 -30.51 9.05 0.22
C GLU A 163 -30.56 10.58 0.18
N ILE A 164 -30.51 11.18 -1.02
CA ILE A 164 -30.69 12.62 -1.17
C ILE A 164 -32.10 13.04 -0.79
N GLN A 165 -33.14 12.34 -1.28
CA GLN A 165 -34.54 12.61 -0.92
C GLN A 165 -34.80 12.44 0.56
N ASN A 166 -34.24 11.39 1.19
CA ASN A 166 -34.28 11.19 2.62
C ASN A 166 -33.66 12.35 3.39
N GLY A 167 -32.53 12.85 2.90
CA GLY A 167 -31.82 14.01 3.48
C GLY A 167 -32.63 15.30 3.37
N LEU A 168 -33.22 15.56 2.21
CA LEU A 168 -34.08 16.72 1.97
C LEU A 168 -35.38 16.70 2.83
N SER A 169 -35.87 15.53 3.18
CA SER A 169 -37.06 15.34 4.02
C SER A 169 -36.81 15.58 5.50
N GLN A 170 -35.56 15.71 5.94
CA GLN A 170 -35.21 15.96 7.33
C GLN A 170 -35.70 17.34 7.81
N ARG A 171 -35.90 17.49 9.12
CA ARG A 171 -36.28 18.79 9.71
C ARG A 171 -35.31 19.91 9.40
N LYS A 172 -34.03 19.59 9.35
CA LYS A 172 -32.94 20.47 8.92
C LYS A 172 -32.09 19.73 7.89
N PRO A 173 -32.35 19.92 6.59
CA PRO A 173 -31.52 19.34 5.56
C PRO A 173 -30.09 19.86 5.65
N ASP A 174 -29.12 18.96 5.50
CA ASP A 174 -27.70 19.29 5.56
C ASP A 174 -26.93 18.53 4.45
N ILE A 175 -26.24 19.28 3.60
CA ILE A 175 -25.54 18.73 2.44
C ILE A 175 -24.44 17.76 2.85
N GLU A 176 -23.66 18.06 3.88
CA GLU A 176 -22.54 17.18 4.26
C GLU A 176 -23.05 15.86 4.80
N THR A 177 -24.12 15.88 5.58
CA THR A 177 -24.81 14.66 6.02
C THR A 177 -25.36 13.86 4.82
N MET A 178 -25.93 14.53 3.82
CA MET A 178 -26.39 13.87 2.59
C MET A 178 -25.24 13.24 1.82
N LYS A 179 -24.11 13.94 1.65
CA LYS A 179 -22.91 13.40 1.01
C LYS A 179 -22.40 12.15 1.73
N GLU A 180 -22.34 12.15 3.05
CA GLU A 180 -21.90 10.98 3.82
C GLU A 180 -22.80 9.77 3.63
N ARG A 181 -24.12 9.99 3.63
CA ARG A 181 -25.11 8.92 3.38
C ARG A 181 -24.99 8.37 1.97
N VAL A 182 -24.93 9.24 0.95
CA VAL A 182 -24.75 8.82 -0.45
C VAL A 182 -23.46 8.02 -0.61
N ARG A 183 -22.35 8.51 -0.05
CA ARG A 183 -21.08 7.78 -0.09
C ARG A 183 -21.21 6.37 0.48
N ARG A 184 -21.82 6.25 1.63
CA ARG A 184 -22.00 4.96 2.32
C ARG A 184 -22.91 4.00 1.56
N GLU A 185 -24.09 4.45 1.13
CA GLU A 185 -25.07 3.56 0.53
C GLU A 185 -24.73 3.20 -0.92
N VAL A 186 -24.21 4.14 -1.70
CA VAL A 186 -23.66 3.85 -3.03
C VAL A 186 -22.46 2.91 -2.93
N GLY A 187 -21.54 3.14 -1.99
CA GLY A 187 -20.41 2.24 -1.74
C GLY A 187 -20.86 0.83 -1.40
N LYS A 188 -21.83 0.66 -0.50
CA LYS A 188 -22.41 -0.66 -0.18
C LYS A 188 -23.06 -1.32 -1.40
N CYS A 189 -23.84 -0.56 -2.18
CA CYS A 189 -24.48 -1.07 -3.40
C CYS A 189 -23.43 -1.64 -4.36
N LEU A 190 -22.37 -0.87 -4.63
CA LEU A 190 -21.32 -1.26 -5.56
C LEU A 190 -20.49 -2.44 -5.02
N SER A 191 -20.10 -2.39 -3.74
CA SER A 191 -19.25 -3.43 -3.14
C SER A 191 -19.96 -4.78 -2.99
N SER A 192 -21.26 -4.78 -2.65
CA SER A 192 -22.03 -6.01 -2.52
C SER A 192 -22.16 -6.80 -3.83
N LYS A 193 -22.12 -6.09 -4.97
CA LYS A 193 -22.29 -6.70 -6.30
C LYS A 193 -20.98 -7.04 -7.00
N THR A 194 -19.92 -6.30 -6.70
CA THR A 194 -18.64 -6.43 -7.42
C THR A 194 -17.52 -7.03 -6.58
N GLY A 195 -17.69 -7.06 -5.25
CA GLY A 195 -16.62 -7.41 -4.31
C GLY A 195 -15.48 -6.38 -4.28
N ARG A 196 -15.67 -5.19 -4.90
CA ARG A 196 -14.71 -4.08 -4.94
C ARG A 196 -15.25 -2.91 -4.15
N ASP A 197 -14.36 -2.08 -3.64
CA ASP A 197 -14.69 -0.90 -2.82
C ASP A 197 -14.18 0.39 -3.47
N PRO A 198 -14.85 0.91 -4.53
CA PRO A 198 -14.39 2.11 -5.22
C PRO A 198 -14.53 3.35 -4.32
N MET A 199 -13.64 4.32 -4.52
CA MET A 199 -13.74 5.61 -3.84
C MET A 199 -14.97 6.37 -4.35
N VAL A 200 -16.02 6.49 -3.53
CA VAL A 200 -17.23 7.23 -3.87
C VAL A 200 -17.10 8.69 -3.46
N ILE A 201 -17.27 9.59 -4.44
CA ILE A 201 -17.16 11.06 -4.27
C ILE A 201 -18.51 11.70 -4.62
N PRO A 202 -19.37 12.02 -3.62
CA PRO A 202 -20.60 12.75 -3.85
C PRO A 202 -20.34 14.24 -4.06
N VAL A 203 -20.92 14.80 -5.13
CA VAL A 203 -20.94 16.22 -5.46
C VAL A 203 -22.39 16.66 -5.49
N ILE A 204 -22.87 17.23 -4.40
CA ILE A 204 -24.25 17.75 -4.26
C ILE A 204 -24.17 19.26 -4.25
N ILE A 205 -24.86 19.90 -5.18
CA ILE A 205 -24.87 21.36 -5.37
C ILE A 205 -26.27 21.88 -5.04
N ASP A 206 -26.35 22.87 -4.15
CA ASP A 206 -27.59 23.62 -3.83
C ASP A 206 -27.70 24.79 -4.82
N LEU A 207 -28.85 24.92 -5.48
CA LEU A 207 -29.14 25.93 -6.51
C LEU A 207 -30.31 26.81 -6.12
#